data_71138b1a35349faa7f1d22a0e5344578
#
_entry.id   71138b1a35349faa7f1d22a0e5344578
#
_cell.length_a   1.000
_cell.length_b   1.000
_cell.length_c   1.000
_cell.angle_alpha   90.00
_cell.angle_beta   90.00
_cell.angle_gamma   90.00
#
_symmetry.space_group_name_H-M   'P 1'
#
loop_
_entity.id
_entity.type
_entity.pdbx_description
1 polymer ?
#
loop_
_entity_poly.entity_id
_entity_poly.type
_entity_poly.pdbx_seq_one_letter_code
_entity_poly.pdbx_strand_id
1 'polypeptide(L)'
;MITGEIKNKVDRMWEYFWTGGLTNPVDVIEQLTYLIFMKRLDQEEQRKEKEKQLASIFGNTDEKFIFGENHQDIRWTNLIQLGDPKQLYDKVRNEAFEFIKNLDEDKNSVFSQYMENAIFKVPTPAVLQNTMDTIEEIFNNPQMVEDKDTKGDLYEYLLSKLATSGKNGQFRTPKHIINMMVALMKPTVEDKIIDPACGTSGFLVSSIEYIKRNFKDILATSPEIYKYFSTSMIHGNDTDATMLGISAMNLLLHDMKTPKLKRIDSLSTDYSEENDYTLILANPPFKGSVDESLLSNTLTRVVKTKKTELLFIALFLRLLKIGGRGAVIVPDGVLFGASNAHKNLRKELIENNQLEAVISMPSGVFKPYAGVSTGILIFTKTGNGGTDNVWFYDMTADGYSLDDKRNPVEENDIPDIIERFSNLENEKDRKRTDKSFFVPKQEIIDNDYDLSINKYKEIVYEKVEYEEPEVILQKLEELSKSIDENLKELKVMLDEDI
;
A
#
# COMPACT_ATOMS: atom_id res chain seq x y z
N MET A 1 -7.05 -6.40 -9.77
CA MET A 1 -5.65 -6.66 -10.21
C MET A 1 -5.63 -6.98 -11.68
N ILE A 2 -4.73 -6.38 -12.45
CA ILE A 2 -4.58 -6.69 -13.88
C ILE A 2 -4.06 -8.12 -14.07
N THR A 3 -4.61 -8.81 -15.05
CA THR A 3 -4.29 -10.20 -15.37
C THR A 3 -4.15 -10.38 -16.89
N GLY A 4 -3.66 -11.55 -17.33
CA GLY A 4 -3.65 -11.93 -18.73
C GLY A 4 -2.83 -10.99 -19.63
N GLU A 5 -3.42 -10.55 -20.73
CA GLU A 5 -2.76 -9.78 -21.78
C GLU A 5 -2.21 -8.44 -21.30
N ILE A 6 -2.95 -7.70 -20.46
CA ILE A 6 -2.52 -6.41 -19.93
C ILE A 6 -1.28 -6.58 -19.07
N LYS A 7 -1.25 -7.59 -18.19
CA LYS A 7 -0.07 -7.92 -17.38
C LYS A 7 1.15 -8.17 -18.25
N ASN A 8 1.01 -9.00 -19.30
CA ASN A 8 2.12 -9.31 -20.20
C ASN A 8 2.64 -8.06 -20.94
N LYS A 9 1.75 -7.14 -21.33
CA LYS A 9 2.15 -5.87 -21.95
C LYS A 9 2.94 -4.99 -20.99
N VAL A 10 2.55 -4.92 -19.72
CA VAL A 10 3.28 -4.17 -18.68
C VAL A 10 4.66 -4.80 -18.42
N ASP A 11 4.73 -6.12 -18.35
CA ASP A 11 6.01 -6.84 -18.19
C ASP A 11 6.94 -6.58 -19.36
N ARG A 12 6.41 -6.52 -20.59
CA ARG A 12 7.17 -6.17 -21.79
C ARG A 12 7.69 -4.73 -21.77
N MET A 13 6.89 -3.77 -21.33
CA MET A 13 7.38 -2.38 -21.16
C MET A 13 8.58 -2.33 -20.21
N TRP A 14 8.53 -3.08 -19.12
CA TRP A 14 9.64 -3.21 -18.18
C TRP A 14 10.90 -3.75 -18.85
N GLU A 15 10.77 -4.80 -19.68
CA GLU A 15 11.86 -5.42 -20.42
C GLU A 15 12.50 -4.45 -21.43
N TYR A 16 11.73 -3.56 -22.08
CA TYR A 16 12.30 -2.56 -22.98
C TYR A 16 13.30 -1.65 -22.30
N PHE A 17 12.98 -1.19 -21.08
CA PHE A 17 13.92 -0.35 -20.31
C PHE A 17 15.15 -1.15 -19.86
N TRP A 18 14.92 -2.36 -19.37
CA TRP A 18 15.99 -3.23 -18.87
C TRP A 18 17.00 -3.57 -19.97
N THR A 19 16.52 -4.03 -21.10
CA THR A 19 17.35 -4.35 -22.28
C THR A 19 17.96 -3.11 -22.93
N GLY A 20 17.30 -1.96 -22.78
CA GLY A 20 17.82 -0.65 -23.21
C GLY A 20 18.92 -0.09 -22.32
N GLY A 21 19.25 -0.75 -21.19
CA GLY A 21 20.32 -0.34 -20.28
C GLY A 21 19.90 0.45 -19.05
N LEU A 22 18.60 0.74 -18.86
CA LEU A 22 18.07 1.34 -17.64
C LEU A 22 17.62 0.24 -16.68
N THR A 23 18.49 -0.15 -15.75
CA THR A 23 18.31 -1.30 -14.86
C THR A 23 17.89 -0.94 -13.44
N ASN A 24 17.90 0.36 -13.07
CA ASN A 24 17.40 0.79 -11.76
C ASN A 24 15.85 0.79 -11.76
N PRO A 25 15.20 -0.03 -10.95
CA PRO A 25 13.75 -0.14 -10.92
C PRO A 25 13.01 1.17 -10.63
N VAL A 26 13.57 2.02 -9.77
CA VAL A 26 12.99 3.32 -9.43
C VAL A 26 12.99 4.24 -10.65
N ASP A 27 14.14 4.30 -11.36
CA ASP A 27 14.25 5.11 -12.58
C ASP A 27 13.29 4.63 -13.68
N VAL A 28 13.13 3.31 -13.85
CA VAL A 28 12.17 2.76 -14.83
C VAL A 28 10.75 3.19 -14.48
N ILE A 29 10.35 3.08 -13.21
CA ILE A 29 9.00 3.50 -12.79
C ILE A 29 8.79 4.99 -12.97
N GLU A 30 9.78 5.81 -12.65
CA GLU A 30 9.70 7.25 -12.90
C GLU A 30 9.42 7.55 -14.38
N GLN A 31 10.17 6.93 -15.30
CA GLN A 31 9.98 7.16 -16.73
C GLN A 31 8.61 6.67 -17.21
N LEU A 32 8.19 5.49 -16.81
CA LEU A 32 6.83 4.97 -17.12
C LEU A 32 5.74 5.87 -16.55
N THR A 33 5.95 6.38 -15.34
CA THR A 33 5.04 7.33 -14.69
C THR A 33 4.86 8.60 -15.51
N TYR A 34 5.96 9.20 -15.98
CA TYR A 34 5.88 10.41 -16.83
C TYR A 34 5.11 10.16 -18.12
N LEU A 35 5.36 9.02 -18.78
CA LEU A 35 4.65 8.68 -20.03
C LEU A 35 3.15 8.41 -19.79
N ILE A 36 2.81 7.68 -18.75
CA ILE A 36 1.41 7.45 -18.37
C ILE A 36 0.72 8.77 -18.01
N PHE A 37 1.42 9.68 -17.34
CA PHE A 37 0.87 10.99 -17.01
C PHE A 37 0.62 11.84 -18.26
N MET A 38 1.54 11.86 -19.22
CA MET A 38 1.32 12.54 -20.51
C MET A 38 0.08 12.01 -21.22
N LYS A 39 -0.11 10.67 -21.24
CA LYS A 39 -1.31 10.04 -21.79
C LYS A 39 -2.59 10.48 -21.08
N ARG A 40 -2.54 10.55 -19.74
CA ARG A 40 -3.68 10.99 -18.91
C ARG A 40 -4.03 12.46 -19.14
N LEU A 41 -3.05 13.33 -19.26
CA LEU A 41 -3.28 14.75 -19.57
C LEU A 41 -4.00 14.93 -20.91
N ASP A 42 -3.61 14.19 -21.93
CA ASP A 42 -4.28 14.25 -23.24
C ASP A 42 -5.72 13.68 -23.18
N GLN A 43 -5.95 12.59 -22.42
CA GLN A 43 -7.31 12.07 -22.21
C GLN A 43 -8.21 13.08 -21.47
N GLU A 44 -7.66 13.79 -20.48
CA GLU A 44 -8.39 14.83 -19.75
C GLU A 44 -8.71 16.02 -20.66
N GLU A 45 -7.77 16.43 -21.52
CA GLU A 45 -8.02 17.46 -22.54
C GLU A 45 -9.13 17.06 -23.50
N GLN A 46 -9.10 15.83 -24.01
CA GLN A 46 -10.16 15.31 -24.89
C GLN A 46 -11.54 15.29 -24.19
N ARG A 47 -11.56 14.98 -22.88
CA ARG A 47 -12.78 15.05 -22.08
C ARG A 47 -13.33 16.48 -22.01
N LYS A 48 -12.46 17.45 -21.70
CA LYS A 48 -12.82 18.88 -21.65
C LYS A 48 -13.29 19.40 -23.01
N GLU A 49 -12.65 18.99 -24.10
CA GLU A 49 -13.08 19.32 -25.47
C GLU A 49 -14.51 18.82 -25.75
N LYS A 50 -14.81 17.56 -25.38
CA LYS A 50 -16.18 17.00 -25.55
C LYS A 50 -17.18 17.69 -24.65
N GLU A 51 -16.86 18.00 -23.41
CA GLU A 51 -17.74 18.73 -22.49
C GLU A 51 -18.03 20.15 -23.00
N LYS A 52 -17.02 20.85 -23.52
CA LYS A 52 -17.22 22.15 -24.14
C LYS A 52 -18.11 22.08 -25.37
N GLN A 53 -17.96 21.08 -26.24
CA GLN A 53 -18.84 20.86 -27.37
C GLN A 53 -20.29 20.63 -26.94
N LEU A 54 -20.51 19.82 -25.86
CA LEU A 54 -21.84 19.62 -25.30
C LEU A 54 -22.38 20.88 -24.61
N ALA A 55 -21.55 21.61 -23.89
CA ALA A 55 -21.92 22.83 -23.19
C ALA A 55 -22.25 23.99 -24.16
N SER A 56 -21.67 24.03 -25.37
CA SER A 56 -22.06 24.99 -26.41
C SER A 56 -23.52 24.85 -26.81
N ILE A 57 -24.15 23.69 -26.52
CA ILE A 57 -25.58 23.42 -26.74
C ILE A 57 -26.43 23.85 -25.53
N PHE A 58 -25.87 23.85 -24.29
CA PHE A 58 -26.64 24.01 -23.05
C PHE A 58 -26.20 25.17 -22.13
N GLY A 59 -25.11 25.89 -22.42
CA GLY A 59 -24.63 27.05 -21.63
C GLY A 59 -23.13 26.97 -21.28
N ASN A 60 -22.54 28.11 -20.91
CA ASN A 60 -21.09 28.29 -20.72
C ASN A 60 -20.45 27.41 -19.67
N THR A 61 -19.28 26.84 -19.98
CA THR A 61 -18.32 26.30 -18.99
C THR A 61 -17.02 27.09 -19.08
N ASP A 62 -16.57 27.64 -17.94
CA ASP A 62 -15.29 28.35 -17.79
C ASP A 62 -14.11 27.37 -17.55
N GLU A 63 -14.09 26.18 -18.14
CA GLU A 63 -12.99 25.23 -17.96
C GLU A 63 -11.76 25.62 -18.80
N LYS A 64 -10.64 25.82 -18.11
CA LYS A 64 -9.33 26.03 -18.74
C LYS A 64 -8.83 24.75 -19.40
N PHE A 65 -8.43 24.81 -20.65
CA PHE A 65 -7.71 23.74 -21.35
C PHE A 65 -6.31 23.58 -20.77
N ILE A 66 -5.80 22.33 -20.78
CA ILE A 66 -4.45 21.99 -20.31
C ILE A 66 -3.41 22.44 -21.35
N PHE A 67 -3.69 22.11 -22.62
CA PHE A 67 -2.82 22.46 -23.73
C PHE A 67 -3.34 23.71 -24.43
N GLY A 68 -2.57 24.80 -24.38
CA GLY A 68 -2.85 25.99 -25.14
C GLY A 68 -2.64 25.76 -26.64
N GLU A 69 -2.99 26.76 -27.48
CA GLU A 69 -2.84 26.68 -28.94
C GLU A 69 -1.43 26.32 -29.38
N ASN A 70 -0.41 26.76 -28.64
CA ASN A 70 1.01 26.53 -28.94
C ASN A 70 1.54 25.15 -28.50
N HIS A 71 0.73 24.35 -27.84
CA HIS A 71 1.16 23.05 -27.26
C HIS A 71 0.36 21.87 -27.79
N GLN A 72 -0.41 22.04 -28.87
CA GLN A 72 -1.23 20.96 -29.43
C GLN A 72 -0.39 19.85 -30.05
N ASP A 73 0.77 20.20 -30.61
CA ASP A 73 1.68 19.27 -31.27
C ASP A 73 2.47 18.36 -30.33
N ILE A 74 2.50 18.67 -29.02
CA ILE A 74 3.08 17.81 -27.97
C ILE A 74 2.05 16.96 -27.22
N ARG A 75 0.77 17.00 -27.63
CA ARG A 75 -0.26 16.11 -27.11
C ARG A 75 0.06 14.66 -27.47
N TRP A 76 -0.26 13.75 -26.57
CA TRP A 76 -0.03 12.33 -26.78
C TRP A 76 -0.58 11.83 -28.12
N THR A 77 -1.81 12.20 -28.46
CA THR A 77 -2.47 11.82 -29.71
C THR A 77 -1.68 12.25 -30.96
N ASN A 78 -0.97 13.38 -30.91
CA ASN A 78 -0.16 13.86 -32.00
C ASN A 78 1.23 13.27 -32.01
N LEU A 79 1.82 13.05 -30.81
CA LEU A 79 3.14 12.44 -30.66
C LEU A 79 3.19 11.02 -31.21
N ILE A 80 2.19 10.15 -30.91
CA ILE A 80 2.17 8.77 -31.40
C ILE A 80 2.00 8.64 -32.92
N GLN A 81 1.60 9.71 -33.61
CA GLN A 81 1.50 9.75 -35.07
C GLN A 81 2.83 10.07 -35.76
N LEU A 82 3.86 10.44 -34.98
CA LEU A 82 5.19 10.69 -35.55
C LEU A 82 5.83 9.35 -35.96
N GLY A 83 6.03 9.16 -37.25
CA GLY A 83 6.56 7.91 -37.81
C GLY A 83 8.08 7.72 -37.63
N ASP A 84 8.82 8.76 -37.26
CA ASP A 84 10.26 8.70 -37.00
C ASP A 84 10.55 8.62 -35.51
N PRO A 85 11.13 7.49 -35.01
CA PRO A 85 11.46 7.32 -33.60
C PRO A 85 12.37 8.41 -33.03
N LYS A 86 13.30 8.93 -33.85
CA LYS A 86 14.23 9.97 -33.42
C LYS A 86 13.50 11.31 -33.23
N GLN A 87 12.64 11.67 -34.18
CA GLN A 87 11.83 12.89 -34.08
C GLN A 87 10.89 12.82 -32.88
N LEU A 88 10.24 11.68 -32.64
CA LEU A 88 9.42 11.44 -31.46
C LEU A 88 10.23 11.63 -30.17
N TYR A 89 11.39 11.01 -30.09
CA TYR A 89 12.25 11.09 -28.91
C TYR A 89 12.68 12.52 -28.59
N ASP A 90 13.17 13.25 -29.61
CA ASP A 90 13.61 14.62 -29.44
C ASP A 90 12.45 15.54 -29.01
N LYS A 91 11.26 15.35 -29.58
CA LYS A 91 10.08 16.15 -29.25
C LYS A 91 9.54 15.82 -27.84
N VAL A 92 9.48 14.56 -27.49
CA VAL A 92 9.06 14.16 -26.12
C VAL A 92 10.05 14.70 -25.09
N ARG A 93 11.35 14.52 -25.31
CA ARG A 93 12.39 14.92 -24.36
C ARG A 93 12.48 16.44 -24.17
N ASN A 94 12.45 17.18 -25.27
CA ASN A 94 12.78 18.62 -25.24
C ASN A 94 11.56 19.53 -25.12
N GLU A 95 10.38 19.05 -25.49
CA GLU A 95 9.15 19.87 -25.49
C GLU A 95 8.09 19.30 -24.55
N ALA A 96 7.60 18.07 -24.77
CA ALA A 96 6.52 17.51 -23.94
C ALA A 96 6.93 17.29 -22.48
N PHE A 97 8.13 16.79 -22.23
CA PHE A 97 8.65 16.61 -20.88
C PHE A 97 8.88 17.95 -20.15
N GLU A 98 9.41 18.95 -20.84
CA GLU A 98 9.56 20.29 -20.28
C GLU A 98 8.19 20.97 -20.04
N PHE A 99 7.20 20.71 -20.89
CA PHE A 99 5.84 21.18 -20.67
C PHE A 99 5.26 20.63 -19.37
N ILE A 100 5.34 19.31 -19.11
CA ILE A 100 4.81 18.72 -17.87
C ILE A 100 5.58 19.17 -16.64
N LYS A 101 6.87 19.47 -16.73
CA LYS A 101 7.65 20.04 -15.61
C LYS A 101 7.11 21.40 -15.15
N ASN A 102 6.54 22.17 -16.07
CA ASN A 102 6.03 23.51 -15.82
C ASN A 102 4.49 23.59 -15.78
N LEU A 103 3.81 22.44 -15.71
CA LEU A 103 2.35 22.35 -15.82
C LEU A 103 1.62 23.01 -14.63
N ASP A 104 2.18 22.88 -13.42
CA ASP A 104 1.57 23.42 -12.21
C ASP A 104 2.07 24.85 -11.96
N GLU A 105 1.14 25.80 -11.92
CA GLU A 105 1.42 27.23 -11.62
C GLU A 105 1.86 27.42 -10.16
N ASP A 106 1.45 26.50 -9.24
CA ASP A 106 1.90 26.52 -7.84
C ASP A 106 3.26 25.83 -7.69
N LYS A 107 4.31 26.62 -7.78
CA LYS A 107 5.69 26.14 -7.59
C LYS A 107 5.99 25.55 -6.20
N ASN A 108 5.11 25.77 -5.24
CA ASN A 108 5.25 25.18 -3.90
C ASN A 108 4.53 23.83 -3.79
N SER A 109 3.79 23.42 -4.80
CA SER A 109 3.18 22.08 -4.80
C SER A 109 4.26 21.00 -4.81
N VAL A 110 3.97 19.84 -4.19
CA VAL A 110 4.89 18.70 -4.20
C VAL A 110 5.13 18.21 -5.62
N PHE A 111 4.12 18.29 -6.48
CA PHE A 111 4.26 17.95 -7.88
C PHE A 111 5.27 18.82 -8.60
N SER A 112 5.16 20.15 -8.49
CA SER A 112 6.13 21.09 -9.07
C SER A 112 7.54 20.89 -8.54
N GLN A 113 7.70 20.74 -7.21
CA GLN A 113 9.00 20.49 -6.60
C GLN A 113 9.63 19.16 -7.06
N TYR A 114 8.82 18.13 -7.25
CA TYR A 114 9.28 16.86 -7.80
C TYR A 114 9.69 16.99 -9.26
N MET A 115 8.84 17.61 -10.07
CA MET A 115 9.08 17.77 -11.50
C MET A 115 10.25 18.71 -11.81
N GLU A 116 10.56 19.68 -10.94
CA GLU A 116 11.73 20.55 -11.09
C GLU A 116 13.02 19.75 -11.21
N ASN A 117 13.17 18.70 -10.41
CA ASN A 117 14.33 17.83 -10.38
C ASN A 117 14.19 16.58 -11.28
N ALA A 118 13.08 16.43 -12.00
CA ALA A 118 12.83 15.29 -12.85
C ALA A 118 13.80 15.28 -14.07
N ILE A 119 14.32 14.09 -14.38
CA ILE A 119 15.24 13.86 -15.48
C ILE A 119 14.65 12.83 -16.44
N PHE A 120 14.64 13.17 -17.73
CA PHE A 120 14.25 12.23 -18.77
C PHE A 120 15.39 11.23 -19.01
N LYS A 121 15.19 9.96 -18.61
CA LYS A 121 16.19 8.89 -18.64
C LYS A 121 15.84 7.75 -19.62
N VAL A 122 14.83 7.93 -20.48
CA VAL A 122 14.49 6.89 -21.48
C VAL A 122 15.72 6.66 -22.37
N PRO A 123 16.25 5.42 -22.47
CA PRO A 123 17.59 5.22 -22.97
C PRO A 123 17.75 5.45 -24.48
N THR A 124 16.76 5.09 -25.28
CA THR A 124 16.83 5.18 -26.73
C THR A 124 15.49 5.56 -27.38
N PRO A 125 15.50 6.11 -28.60
CA PRO A 125 14.28 6.36 -29.38
C PRO A 125 13.38 5.13 -29.55
N ALA A 126 13.97 3.94 -29.78
CA ALA A 126 13.22 2.69 -29.93
C ALA A 126 12.53 2.27 -28.63
N VAL A 127 13.18 2.42 -27.46
CA VAL A 127 12.57 2.15 -26.16
C VAL A 127 11.39 3.07 -25.92
N LEU A 128 11.54 4.37 -26.22
CA LEU A 128 10.46 5.33 -26.08
C LEU A 128 9.25 4.96 -26.96
N GLN A 129 9.47 4.73 -28.24
CA GLN A 129 8.40 4.38 -29.16
C GLN A 129 7.68 3.11 -28.75
N ASN A 130 8.41 2.01 -28.54
CA ASN A 130 7.80 0.73 -28.13
C ASN A 130 6.99 0.87 -26.83
N THR A 131 7.48 1.69 -25.91
CA THR A 131 6.79 1.93 -24.62
C THR A 131 5.52 2.75 -24.85
N MET A 132 5.57 3.80 -25.65
CA MET A 132 4.40 4.64 -25.95
C MET A 132 3.34 3.85 -26.73
N ASP A 133 3.75 3.04 -27.72
CA ASP A 133 2.84 2.16 -28.47
C ASP A 133 2.16 1.14 -27.53
N THR A 134 2.92 0.55 -26.62
CA THR A 134 2.37 -0.41 -25.63
C THR A 134 1.41 0.28 -24.65
N ILE A 135 1.70 1.49 -24.19
CA ILE A 135 0.78 2.30 -23.36
C ILE A 135 -0.50 2.56 -24.15
N GLU A 136 -0.39 2.94 -25.43
CA GLU A 136 -1.56 3.18 -26.29
C GLU A 136 -2.43 1.93 -26.41
N GLU A 137 -1.82 0.77 -26.68
CA GLU A 137 -2.53 -0.51 -26.74
C GLU A 137 -3.22 -0.86 -25.42
N ILE A 138 -2.58 -0.63 -24.27
CA ILE A 138 -3.16 -0.89 -22.94
C ILE A 138 -4.37 0.01 -22.72
N PHE A 139 -4.24 1.32 -22.94
CA PHE A 139 -5.31 2.29 -22.68
C PHE A 139 -6.49 2.18 -23.66
N ASN A 140 -6.29 1.59 -24.84
CA ASN A 140 -7.35 1.31 -25.83
C ASN A 140 -7.96 -0.11 -25.65
N ASN A 141 -7.46 -0.91 -24.73
CA ASN A 141 -8.05 -2.22 -24.44
C ASN A 141 -9.47 -2.04 -23.85
N PRO A 142 -10.50 -2.76 -24.37
CA PRO A 142 -11.87 -2.64 -23.87
C PRO A 142 -12.02 -2.76 -22.35
N GLN A 143 -11.27 -3.68 -21.73
CA GLN A 143 -11.27 -3.84 -20.26
C GLN A 143 -10.81 -2.58 -19.51
N MET A 144 -9.87 -1.82 -20.10
CA MET A 144 -9.38 -0.55 -19.53
C MET A 144 -10.33 0.63 -19.78
N VAL A 145 -11.14 0.54 -20.84
CA VAL A 145 -12.11 1.59 -21.20
C VAL A 145 -13.37 1.49 -20.35
N GLU A 146 -13.84 0.27 -20.10
CA GLU A 146 -15.08 0.00 -19.34
C GLU A 146 -14.90 0.21 -17.83
N ASP A 147 -13.73 -0.10 -17.29
CA ASP A 147 -13.46 -0.02 -15.86
C ASP A 147 -12.42 1.08 -15.53
N LYS A 148 -12.91 2.16 -14.93
CA LYS A 148 -12.07 3.29 -14.50
C LYS A 148 -11.03 2.91 -13.45
N ASP A 149 -11.31 1.88 -12.65
CA ASP A 149 -10.41 1.42 -11.58
C ASP A 149 -9.21 0.64 -12.14
N THR A 150 -9.34 0.04 -13.33
CA THR A 150 -8.25 -0.72 -13.99
C THR A 150 -7.02 0.15 -14.30
N LYS A 151 -7.19 1.46 -14.49
CA LYS A 151 -6.05 2.38 -14.73
C LYS A 151 -5.19 2.57 -13.48
N GLY A 152 -5.82 2.63 -12.32
CA GLY A 152 -5.13 2.62 -11.04
C GLY A 152 -4.41 1.29 -10.79
N ASP A 153 -5.06 0.18 -11.08
CA ASP A 153 -4.49 -1.16 -10.97
C ASP A 153 -3.24 -1.35 -11.86
N LEU A 154 -3.21 -0.71 -13.05
CA LEU A 154 -2.02 -0.70 -13.91
C LEU A 154 -0.81 -0.10 -13.19
N TYR A 155 -1.01 1.07 -12.60
CA TYR A 155 0.06 1.77 -11.89
C TYR A 155 0.48 1.04 -10.62
N GLU A 156 -0.48 0.49 -9.89
CA GLU A 156 -0.23 -0.35 -8.72
C GLU A 156 0.57 -1.61 -9.08
N TYR A 157 0.29 -2.23 -10.24
CA TYR A 157 1.10 -3.36 -10.73
C TYR A 157 2.53 -2.94 -11.08
N LEU A 158 2.72 -1.79 -11.74
CA LEU A 158 4.05 -1.22 -11.99
C LEU A 158 4.81 -1.00 -10.68
N LEU A 159 4.16 -0.40 -9.68
CA LEU A 159 4.75 -0.19 -8.36
C LEU A 159 5.09 -1.51 -7.64
N SER A 160 4.34 -2.60 -7.90
CA SER A 160 4.65 -3.92 -7.33
C SER A 160 6.01 -4.47 -7.80
N LYS A 161 6.50 -4.03 -8.97
CA LYS A 161 7.84 -4.39 -9.47
C LYS A 161 8.97 -3.81 -8.62
N LEU A 162 8.76 -2.67 -7.94
CA LEU A 162 9.73 -2.18 -6.93
C LEU A 162 9.92 -3.22 -5.83
N ALA A 163 8.82 -3.85 -5.45
CA ALA A 163 8.79 -4.86 -4.42
C ALA A 163 9.66 -6.08 -4.74
N THR A 164 9.69 -6.53 -5.98
CA THR A 164 10.41 -7.75 -6.37
C THR A 164 11.89 -7.53 -6.67
N SER A 165 12.33 -6.29 -6.86
CA SER A 165 13.70 -5.97 -7.28
C SER A 165 14.74 -5.95 -6.14
N GLY A 166 14.34 -6.08 -4.88
CA GLY A 166 15.16 -6.46 -3.72
C GLY A 166 16.39 -5.59 -3.36
N LYS A 167 16.79 -4.63 -4.18
CA LYS A 167 18.09 -3.94 -4.03
C LYS A 167 18.04 -2.55 -3.39
N ASN A 168 16.90 -1.92 -3.26
CA ASN A 168 16.83 -0.50 -2.83
C ASN A 168 16.15 -0.24 -1.48
N GLY A 169 15.94 -1.28 -0.63
CA GLY A 169 15.54 -1.08 0.77
C GLY A 169 14.18 -0.40 1.00
N GLN A 170 13.37 -0.23 -0.03
CA GLN A 170 12.08 0.44 0.09
C GLN A 170 10.99 -0.57 0.40
N PHE A 171 10.49 -0.51 1.63
CA PHE A 171 9.42 -1.34 2.11
C PHE A 171 8.10 -0.92 1.49
N ARG A 172 7.42 -1.86 0.82
CA ARG A 172 6.06 -1.66 0.39
C ARG A 172 5.14 -2.66 1.09
N THR A 173 4.08 -2.16 1.71
CA THR A 173 3.04 -3.00 2.30
C THR A 173 2.31 -3.76 1.20
N PRO A 174 2.13 -5.09 1.32
CA PRO A 174 1.35 -5.86 0.35
C PRO A 174 -0.08 -5.33 0.20
N LYS A 175 -0.58 -5.23 -1.05
CA LYS A 175 -1.90 -4.62 -1.36
C LYS A 175 -3.05 -5.29 -0.60
N HIS A 176 -3.02 -6.62 -0.42
CA HIS A 176 -4.06 -7.35 0.31
C HIS A 176 -4.08 -6.99 1.81
N ILE A 177 -2.93 -6.73 2.43
CA ILE A 177 -2.84 -6.23 3.81
C ILE A 177 -3.36 -4.79 3.90
N ILE A 178 -2.98 -3.92 2.96
CA ILE A 178 -3.52 -2.56 2.87
C ILE A 178 -5.04 -2.60 2.77
N ASN A 179 -5.58 -3.40 1.85
CA ASN A 179 -7.02 -3.52 1.62
C ASN A 179 -7.75 -4.08 2.85
N MET A 180 -7.16 -5.04 3.56
CA MET A 180 -7.70 -5.53 4.83
C MET A 180 -7.81 -4.39 5.86
N MET A 181 -6.72 -3.64 6.08
CA MET A 181 -6.72 -2.53 7.04
C MET A 181 -7.72 -1.44 6.66
N VAL A 182 -7.83 -1.09 5.39
CA VAL A 182 -8.83 -0.13 4.91
C VAL A 182 -10.26 -0.65 5.12
N ALA A 183 -10.50 -1.95 4.87
CA ALA A 183 -11.81 -2.56 5.10
C ALA A 183 -12.19 -2.61 6.60
N LEU A 184 -11.23 -2.80 7.49
CA LEU A 184 -11.44 -2.74 8.94
C LEU A 184 -11.75 -1.31 9.40
N MET A 185 -11.06 -0.31 8.86
CA MET A 185 -11.21 1.09 9.28
C MET A 185 -12.37 1.82 8.61
N LYS A 186 -12.90 1.30 7.49
CA LYS A 186 -14.08 1.82 6.78
C LYS A 186 -14.05 3.35 6.60
N PRO A 187 -13.09 3.89 5.82
CA PRO A 187 -13.02 5.34 5.59
C PRO A 187 -14.30 5.86 4.93
N THR A 188 -14.68 7.09 5.31
CA THR A 188 -15.91 7.76 4.85
C THR A 188 -15.58 9.06 4.12
N VAL A 189 -16.58 9.69 3.50
CA VAL A 189 -16.45 11.00 2.84
C VAL A 189 -16.20 12.17 3.80
N GLU A 190 -16.37 11.95 5.11
CA GLU A 190 -16.17 12.95 6.17
C GLU A 190 -14.75 12.87 6.77
N ASP A 191 -14.02 11.80 6.50
CA ASP A 191 -12.69 11.60 7.05
C ASP A 191 -11.66 12.59 6.49
N LYS A 192 -10.74 12.98 7.36
CA LYS A 192 -9.47 13.60 6.98
C LYS A 192 -8.38 12.58 7.27
N ILE A 193 -7.77 12.06 6.20
CA ILE A 193 -6.91 10.88 6.25
C ILE A 193 -5.46 11.28 6.09
N ILE A 194 -4.58 10.74 6.93
CA ILE A 194 -3.14 10.90 6.78
C ILE A 194 -2.38 9.58 6.89
N ASP A 195 -1.34 9.47 6.07
CA ASP A 195 -0.22 8.54 6.25
C ASP A 195 1.07 9.36 6.44
N PRO A 196 1.61 9.47 7.67
CA PRO A 196 2.79 10.29 7.93
C PRO A 196 4.13 9.62 7.57
N ALA A 197 4.09 8.47 6.87
CA ALA A 197 5.23 7.76 6.28
C ALA A 197 4.75 7.09 4.96
N CYS A 198 4.18 7.89 4.06
CA CYS A 198 3.29 7.42 3.01
C CYS A 198 3.98 6.64 1.88
N GLY A 199 5.29 6.76 1.70
CA GLY A 199 6.00 6.12 0.60
C GLY A 199 5.34 6.42 -0.75
N THR A 200 4.85 5.37 -1.42
CA THR A 200 4.10 5.48 -2.70
C THR A 200 2.60 5.72 -2.53
N SER A 201 2.15 6.03 -1.32
CA SER A 201 0.74 6.29 -0.95
C SER A 201 -0.22 5.10 -1.08
N GLY A 202 0.25 3.88 -0.87
CA GLY A 202 -0.59 2.68 -0.99
C GLY A 202 -1.84 2.70 -0.11
N PHE A 203 -1.74 3.10 1.17
CA PHE A 203 -2.90 3.24 2.08
C PHE A 203 -3.86 4.34 1.64
N LEU A 204 -3.32 5.48 1.20
CA LEU A 204 -4.12 6.61 0.76
C LEU A 204 -4.91 6.26 -0.51
N VAL A 205 -4.27 5.62 -1.48
CA VAL A 205 -4.92 5.15 -2.71
C VAL A 205 -6.02 4.13 -2.40
N SER A 206 -5.75 3.13 -1.56
CA SER A 206 -6.77 2.13 -1.20
C SER A 206 -7.94 2.75 -0.45
N SER A 207 -7.69 3.80 0.36
CA SER A 207 -8.77 4.57 1.00
C SER A 207 -9.62 5.32 -0.01
N ILE A 208 -9.01 5.92 -1.04
CA ILE A 208 -9.71 6.57 -2.15
C ILE A 208 -10.58 5.56 -2.91
N GLU A 209 -10.02 4.40 -3.26
CA GLU A 209 -10.74 3.33 -3.95
C GLU A 209 -11.94 2.83 -3.12
N TYR A 210 -11.74 2.65 -1.80
CA TYR A 210 -12.81 2.26 -0.88
C TYR A 210 -13.94 3.30 -0.84
N ILE A 211 -13.62 4.58 -0.70
CA ILE A 211 -14.59 5.68 -0.65
C ILE A 211 -15.33 5.79 -1.99
N LYS A 212 -14.66 5.73 -3.12
CA LYS A 212 -15.30 5.75 -4.45
C LYS A 212 -16.29 4.62 -4.63
N ARG A 213 -15.96 3.43 -4.14
CA ARG A 213 -16.83 2.24 -4.25
C ARG A 213 -18.07 2.35 -3.37
N ASN A 214 -17.90 2.77 -2.12
CA ASN A 214 -18.97 2.74 -1.12
C ASN A 214 -19.81 4.02 -1.07
N PHE A 215 -19.29 5.15 -1.59
CA PHE A 215 -19.95 6.46 -1.55
C PHE A 215 -20.11 7.09 -2.93
N LYS A 216 -20.20 6.25 -3.97
CA LYS A 216 -20.29 6.69 -5.37
C LYS A 216 -21.41 7.70 -5.62
N ASP A 217 -22.61 7.43 -5.08
CA ASP A 217 -23.77 8.28 -5.29
C ASP A 217 -23.60 9.64 -4.61
N ILE A 218 -23.04 9.69 -3.40
CA ILE A 218 -22.79 10.93 -2.67
C ILE A 218 -21.75 11.77 -3.41
N LEU A 219 -20.67 11.15 -3.90
CA LEU A 219 -19.63 11.84 -4.68
C LEU A 219 -20.17 12.37 -6.01
N ALA A 220 -21.13 11.69 -6.64
CA ALA A 220 -21.75 12.13 -7.89
C ALA A 220 -22.79 13.25 -7.71
N THR A 221 -23.46 13.31 -6.56
CA THR A 221 -24.58 14.23 -6.33
C THR A 221 -24.22 15.47 -5.52
N SER A 222 -23.09 15.47 -4.80
CA SER A 222 -22.63 16.61 -3.98
C SER A 222 -21.29 17.19 -4.46
N PRO A 223 -21.31 18.32 -5.18
CA PRO A 223 -20.10 19.00 -5.65
C PRO A 223 -19.17 19.42 -4.51
N GLU A 224 -19.71 19.78 -3.35
CA GLU A 224 -18.92 20.18 -2.17
C GLU A 224 -18.14 19.01 -1.59
N ILE A 225 -18.82 17.85 -1.42
CA ILE A 225 -18.16 16.63 -0.94
C ILE A 225 -17.12 16.15 -1.94
N TYR A 226 -17.44 16.18 -3.24
CA TYR A 226 -16.47 15.82 -4.28
C TYR A 226 -15.26 16.76 -4.28
N LYS A 227 -15.47 18.05 -4.09
CA LYS A 227 -14.36 19.02 -3.97
C LYS A 227 -13.50 18.71 -2.77
N TYR A 228 -14.10 18.50 -1.60
CA TYR A 228 -13.36 18.12 -0.38
C TYR A 228 -12.58 16.82 -0.60
N PHE A 229 -13.25 15.76 -1.08
CA PHE A 229 -12.64 14.48 -1.42
C PHE A 229 -11.42 14.64 -2.33
N SER A 230 -11.55 15.40 -3.43
CA SER A 230 -10.50 15.49 -4.46
C SER A 230 -9.35 16.46 -4.11
N THR A 231 -9.49 17.33 -3.09
CA THR A 231 -8.50 18.38 -2.81
C THR A 231 -7.98 18.46 -1.38
N SER A 232 -8.74 17.94 -0.40
CA SER A 232 -8.47 18.26 1.01
C SER A 232 -8.51 17.06 1.96
N MET A 233 -9.05 15.92 1.53
CA MET A 233 -9.23 14.75 2.36
C MET A 233 -7.92 14.02 2.63
N ILE A 234 -7.04 13.91 1.64
CA ILE A 234 -5.88 13.02 1.62
C ILE A 234 -4.60 13.79 1.90
N HIS A 235 -3.87 13.33 2.92
CA HIS A 235 -2.60 13.89 3.36
C HIS A 235 -1.54 12.80 3.45
N GLY A 236 -0.30 13.15 3.14
CA GLY A 236 0.83 12.23 3.28
C GLY A 236 2.14 12.96 3.50
N ASN A 237 3.00 12.38 4.32
CA ASN A 237 4.36 12.88 4.54
C ASN A 237 5.37 11.79 4.20
N ASP A 238 6.49 12.18 3.66
CA ASP A 238 7.68 11.34 3.53
C ASP A 238 8.94 12.20 3.48
N THR A 239 10.08 11.62 3.79
CA THR A 239 11.40 12.29 3.67
C THR A 239 12.01 12.15 2.29
N ASP A 240 11.65 11.07 1.57
CA ASP A 240 12.18 10.74 0.24
C ASP A 240 11.42 11.49 -0.86
N ALA A 241 12.12 12.40 -1.54
CA ALA A 241 11.55 13.19 -2.62
C ALA A 241 11.07 12.34 -3.81
N THR A 242 11.77 11.25 -4.14
CA THR A 242 11.41 10.36 -5.23
C THR A 242 10.10 9.63 -4.91
N MET A 243 9.99 9.11 -3.67
CA MET A 243 8.75 8.47 -3.23
C MET A 243 7.56 9.42 -3.23
N LEU A 244 7.75 10.66 -2.80
CA LEU A 244 6.69 11.67 -2.85
C LEU A 244 6.30 12.04 -4.27
N GLY A 245 7.24 12.08 -5.21
CA GLY A 245 6.94 12.27 -6.62
C GLY A 245 6.08 11.14 -7.19
N ILE A 246 6.48 9.89 -6.95
CA ILE A 246 5.70 8.70 -7.29
C ILE A 246 4.33 8.73 -6.61
N SER A 247 4.28 9.11 -5.34
CA SER A 247 3.04 9.27 -4.56
C SER A 247 2.10 10.31 -5.19
N ALA A 248 2.61 11.50 -5.52
CA ALA A 248 1.82 12.56 -6.15
C ALA A 248 1.20 12.07 -7.46
N MET A 249 1.98 11.40 -8.29
CA MET A 249 1.50 10.84 -9.54
C MET A 249 0.48 9.72 -9.32
N ASN A 250 0.72 8.85 -8.34
CA ASN A 250 -0.21 7.79 -7.97
C ASN A 250 -1.58 8.36 -7.56
N LEU A 251 -1.58 9.37 -6.71
CA LEU A 251 -2.80 10.03 -6.25
C LEU A 251 -3.52 10.79 -7.40
N LEU A 252 -2.78 11.46 -8.27
CA LEU A 252 -3.34 12.11 -9.47
C LEU A 252 -4.00 11.10 -10.42
N LEU A 253 -3.40 9.91 -10.60
CA LEU A 253 -3.98 8.83 -11.40
C LEU A 253 -5.27 8.26 -10.79
N HIS A 254 -5.48 8.46 -9.47
CA HIS A 254 -6.71 8.09 -8.75
C HIS A 254 -7.68 9.26 -8.56
N ASP A 255 -7.60 10.28 -9.44
CA ASP A 255 -8.49 11.45 -9.52
C ASP A 255 -8.39 12.44 -8.35
N MET A 256 -7.29 12.40 -7.59
CA MET A 256 -6.99 13.45 -6.62
C MET A 256 -6.42 14.67 -7.33
N LYS A 257 -7.12 15.80 -7.27
CA LYS A 257 -6.70 17.03 -8.00
C LYS A 257 -5.51 17.72 -7.37
N THR A 258 -5.51 17.82 -6.02
CA THR A 258 -4.45 18.51 -5.25
C THR A 258 -4.15 17.75 -3.97
N PRO A 259 -3.47 16.58 -4.05
CA PRO A 259 -3.12 15.81 -2.86
C PRO A 259 -2.21 16.62 -1.94
N LYS A 260 -2.45 16.55 -0.63
CA LYS A 260 -1.68 17.31 0.37
C LYS A 260 -0.48 16.47 0.84
N LEU A 261 0.54 16.43 0.01
CA LEU A 261 1.80 15.76 0.33
C LEU A 261 2.82 16.77 0.87
N LYS A 262 3.66 16.32 1.82
CA LYS A 262 4.75 17.14 2.38
C LYS A 262 6.05 16.35 2.43
N ARG A 263 7.13 16.96 1.94
CA ARG A 263 8.47 16.45 2.15
C ARG A 263 8.98 16.91 3.52
N ILE A 264 8.79 16.07 4.54
CA ILE A 264 9.14 16.40 5.92
C ILE A 264 9.41 15.13 6.73
N ASP A 265 10.32 15.22 7.68
CA ASP A 265 10.42 14.20 8.72
C ASP A 265 9.31 14.42 9.75
N SER A 266 8.33 13.53 9.76
CA SER A 266 7.15 13.61 10.63
C SER A 266 7.47 13.54 12.12
N LEU A 267 8.67 13.06 12.49
CA LEU A 267 9.14 13.02 13.89
C LEU A 267 9.89 14.29 14.32
N SER A 268 10.25 15.16 13.38
CA SER A 268 11.05 16.34 13.63
C SER A 268 10.29 17.47 14.34
N THR A 269 11.06 18.43 14.86
CA THR A 269 10.52 19.69 15.43
C THR A 269 9.82 20.55 14.39
N ASP A 270 10.16 20.40 13.11
CA ASP A 270 9.58 21.19 12.03
C ASP A 270 8.14 20.78 11.69
N TYR A 271 7.74 19.57 12.11
CA TYR A 271 6.38 19.09 11.92
C TYR A 271 5.53 19.31 13.17
N SER A 272 4.66 20.31 13.11
CA SER A 272 3.89 20.81 14.26
C SER A 272 2.39 20.49 14.23
N GLU A 273 1.90 19.75 13.24
CA GLU A 273 0.48 19.39 13.16
C GLU A 273 0.05 18.51 14.32
N GLU A 274 -1.13 18.79 14.87
CA GLU A 274 -1.74 18.04 15.96
C GLU A 274 -3.26 18.19 15.96
N ASN A 275 -3.97 17.17 16.44
CA ASN A 275 -5.44 17.15 16.59
C ASN A 275 -6.21 17.55 15.32
N ASP A 276 -5.77 17.10 14.15
CA ASP A 276 -6.31 17.55 12.86
C ASP A 276 -6.92 16.42 12.01
N TYR A 277 -6.55 15.17 12.27
CA TYR A 277 -6.95 14.04 11.44
C TYR A 277 -7.96 13.14 12.13
N THR A 278 -8.85 12.51 11.34
CA THR A 278 -9.86 11.57 11.84
C THR A 278 -9.47 10.12 11.61
N LEU A 279 -8.57 9.87 10.62
CA LEU A 279 -8.11 8.53 10.29
C LEU A 279 -6.62 8.53 9.96
N ILE A 280 -5.91 7.58 10.56
CA ILE A 280 -4.52 7.24 10.22
C ILE A 280 -4.46 5.78 9.78
N LEU A 281 -3.84 5.55 8.63
CA LEU A 281 -3.49 4.23 8.12
C LEU A 281 -2.02 4.28 7.71
N ALA A 282 -1.17 3.48 8.36
CA ALA A 282 0.26 3.59 8.14
C ALA A 282 1.03 2.28 8.39
N ASN A 283 2.15 2.16 7.69
CA ASN A 283 3.19 1.17 7.96
C ASN A 283 4.53 1.92 8.13
N PRO A 284 4.79 2.48 9.32
CA PRO A 284 6.01 3.24 9.57
C PRO A 284 7.27 2.34 9.57
N PRO A 285 8.48 2.92 9.48
CA PRO A 285 9.71 2.15 9.54
C PRO A 285 9.81 1.29 10.80
N PHE A 286 10.14 0.00 10.63
CA PHE A 286 10.23 -0.98 11.74
C PHE A 286 11.47 -0.81 12.62
N LYS A 287 12.48 -0.12 12.13
CA LYS A 287 13.75 0.12 12.83
C LYS A 287 14.29 1.50 12.46
N GLY A 288 14.88 2.14 13.43
CA GLY A 288 15.54 3.42 13.24
C GLY A 288 15.82 4.09 14.58
N SER A 289 16.67 5.11 14.53
CA SER A 289 16.94 5.97 15.68
C SER A 289 17.03 7.40 15.18
N VAL A 290 16.29 8.29 15.83
CA VAL A 290 16.27 9.71 15.52
C VAL A 290 17.28 10.44 16.41
N ASP A 291 17.93 11.48 15.88
CA ASP A 291 18.74 12.39 16.68
C ASP A 291 17.83 13.17 17.64
N GLU A 292 18.16 13.11 18.93
CA GLU A 292 17.36 13.73 19.99
C GLU A 292 17.23 15.25 19.83
N SER A 293 18.22 15.90 19.22
CA SER A 293 18.21 17.34 18.96
C SER A 293 17.17 17.77 17.91
N LEU A 294 16.79 16.85 17.02
CA LEU A 294 15.81 17.09 15.95
C LEU A 294 14.41 16.60 16.34
N LEU A 295 14.29 15.86 17.44
CA LEU A 295 13.05 15.21 17.84
C LEU A 295 12.07 16.19 18.48
N SER A 296 10.81 16.13 18.03
CA SER A 296 9.74 16.95 18.59
C SER A 296 9.50 16.65 20.08
N ASN A 297 9.55 17.69 20.90
CA ASN A 297 9.31 17.61 22.34
C ASN A 297 7.90 17.09 22.70
N THR A 298 6.92 17.23 21.83
CA THR A 298 5.56 16.71 22.06
C THR A 298 5.53 15.20 22.06
N LEU A 299 6.38 14.56 21.24
CA LEU A 299 6.50 13.09 21.18
C LEU A 299 7.22 12.54 22.41
N THR A 300 8.27 13.21 22.88
CA THR A 300 9.04 12.77 24.04
C THR A 300 8.29 12.91 25.37
N ARG A 301 7.21 13.70 25.41
CA ARG A 301 6.27 13.73 26.55
C ARG A 301 5.45 12.44 26.65
N VAL A 302 5.09 11.85 25.53
CA VAL A 302 4.35 10.57 25.47
C VAL A 302 5.28 9.41 25.75
N VAL A 303 6.43 9.38 25.05
CA VAL A 303 7.39 8.29 25.17
C VAL A 303 8.83 8.79 25.09
N LYS A 304 9.64 8.52 26.14
CA LYS A 304 11.07 8.88 26.15
C LYS A 304 11.90 7.80 25.45
N THR A 305 12.14 7.98 24.16
CA THR A 305 12.88 7.03 23.33
C THR A 305 13.44 7.74 22.10
N LYS A 306 14.42 7.10 21.45
CA LYS A 306 14.92 7.46 20.11
C LYS A 306 14.46 6.48 19.02
N LYS A 307 13.75 5.41 19.41
CA LYS A 307 13.30 4.37 18.50
C LYS A 307 12.13 4.85 17.65
N THR A 308 12.30 4.83 16.33
CA THR A 308 11.32 5.35 15.37
C THR A 308 9.98 4.65 15.49
N GLU A 309 9.94 3.33 15.65
CA GLU A 309 8.73 2.53 15.74
C GLU A 309 7.82 2.93 16.93
N LEU A 310 8.41 3.37 18.05
CA LEU A 310 7.64 3.86 19.20
C LEU A 310 7.21 5.32 19.03
N LEU A 311 8.09 6.15 18.43
CA LEU A 311 7.81 7.57 18.21
C LEU A 311 6.67 7.76 17.20
N PHE A 312 6.53 6.90 16.20
CA PHE A 312 5.41 6.99 15.25
C PHE A 312 4.06 6.76 15.93
N ILE A 313 3.95 5.84 16.91
CA ILE A 313 2.69 5.65 17.64
C ILE A 313 2.36 6.91 18.47
N ALA A 314 3.36 7.52 19.13
CA ALA A 314 3.18 8.79 19.83
C ALA A 314 2.77 9.91 18.86
N LEU A 315 3.33 9.94 17.65
CA LEU A 315 2.94 10.86 16.58
C LEU A 315 1.47 10.65 16.17
N PHE A 316 1.01 9.41 16.00
CA PHE A 316 -0.38 9.14 15.64
C PHE A 316 -1.35 9.67 16.68
N LEU A 317 -1.05 9.45 17.96
CA LEU A 317 -1.84 10.04 19.06
C LEU A 317 -1.82 11.58 19.03
N ARG A 318 -0.71 12.20 18.63
CA ARG A 318 -0.63 13.66 18.45
C ARG A 318 -1.50 14.15 17.30
N LEU A 319 -1.45 13.46 16.16
CA LEU A 319 -2.11 13.89 14.92
C LEU A 319 -3.63 13.72 14.96
N LEU A 320 -4.12 12.65 15.58
CA LEU A 320 -5.55 12.35 15.64
C LEU A 320 -6.30 13.38 16.50
N LYS A 321 -7.52 13.73 16.05
CA LYS A 321 -8.53 14.39 16.87
C LYS A 321 -9.05 13.43 17.95
N ILE A 322 -9.69 13.94 18.97
CA ILE A 322 -10.51 13.11 19.87
C ILE A 322 -11.63 12.46 19.04
N GLY A 323 -11.79 11.16 19.19
CA GLY A 323 -12.67 10.31 18.36
C GLY A 323 -12.04 9.88 17.03
N GLY A 324 -10.86 10.37 16.68
CA GLY A 324 -10.10 9.90 15.53
C GLY A 324 -9.48 8.53 15.77
N ARG A 325 -9.42 7.70 14.72
CA ARG A 325 -9.01 6.31 14.78
C ARG A 325 -7.77 6.01 13.96
N GLY A 326 -7.01 5.02 14.36
CA GLY A 326 -5.78 4.61 13.66
C GLY A 326 -5.65 3.10 13.54
N ALA A 327 -5.14 2.66 12.40
CA ALA A 327 -4.65 1.30 12.22
C ALA A 327 -3.20 1.36 11.74
N VAL A 328 -2.30 0.71 12.48
CA VAL A 328 -0.86 0.81 12.23
C VAL A 328 -0.20 -0.56 12.30
N ILE A 329 0.70 -0.82 11.35
CA ILE A 329 1.55 -1.99 11.37
C ILE A 329 2.75 -1.70 12.26
N VAL A 330 3.04 -2.62 13.17
CA VAL A 330 4.16 -2.53 14.10
C VAL A 330 4.96 -3.83 14.14
N PRO A 331 6.29 -3.80 14.34
CA PRO A 331 7.03 -5.01 14.63
C PRO A 331 6.64 -5.57 16.01
N ASP A 332 6.70 -6.88 16.17
CA ASP A 332 6.35 -7.57 17.42
C ASP A 332 7.04 -7.00 18.66
N GLY A 333 8.26 -6.45 18.49
CA GLY A 333 8.98 -5.77 19.56
C GLY A 333 8.20 -4.63 20.23
N VAL A 334 7.27 -4.00 19.52
CA VAL A 334 6.37 -2.99 20.12
C VAL A 334 5.35 -3.65 21.04
N LEU A 335 4.87 -4.84 20.68
CA LEU A 335 3.81 -5.53 21.40
C LEU A 335 4.31 -6.08 22.76
N PHE A 336 5.54 -6.62 22.83
CA PHE A 336 6.05 -7.27 24.05
C PHE A 336 7.37 -6.70 24.59
N GLY A 337 7.95 -5.68 23.96
CA GLY A 337 9.21 -5.08 24.40
C GLY A 337 9.21 -4.71 25.89
N ALA A 338 10.28 -5.07 26.60
CA ALA A 338 10.36 -4.95 28.06
C ALA A 338 10.86 -3.60 28.58
N SER A 339 11.36 -2.70 27.70
CA SER A 339 11.84 -1.40 28.16
C SER A 339 10.70 -0.50 28.64
N ASN A 340 11.02 0.44 29.54
CA ASN A 340 10.04 1.40 30.05
C ASN A 340 9.32 2.18 28.93
N ALA A 341 10.03 2.50 27.84
CA ALA A 341 9.43 3.19 26.71
C ALA A 341 8.33 2.35 26.05
N HIS A 342 8.55 1.05 25.84
CA HIS A 342 7.54 0.15 25.29
C HIS A 342 6.34 0.02 26.22
N LYS A 343 6.59 -0.22 27.51
CA LYS A 343 5.52 -0.36 28.51
C LYS A 343 4.69 0.91 28.64
N ASN A 344 5.33 2.09 28.73
CA ASN A 344 4.63 3.37 28.85
C ASN A 344 3.77 3.68 27.61
N LEU A 345 4.25 3.33 26.43
CA LEU A 345 3.47 3.54 25.19
C LEU A 345 2.23 2.63 25.14
N ARG A 346 2.38 1.35 25.48
CA ARG A 346 1.23 0.42 25.56
C ARG A 346 0.26 0.83 26.67
N LYS A 347 0.77 1.29 27.80
CA LYS A 347 -0.04 1.88 28.86
C LYS A 347 -0.83 3.09 28.37
N GLU A 348 -0.19 3.99 27.63
CA GLU A 348 -0.85 5.18 27.03
C GLU A 348 -2.02 4.78 26.10
N LEU A 349 -1.81 3.76 25.25
CA LEU A 349 -2.85 3.25 24.36
C LEU A 349 -4.04 2.62 25.12
N ILE A 350 -3.77 1.92 26.21
CA ILE A 350 -4.77 1.12 26.94
C ILE A 350 -5.49 1.93 28.00
N GLU A 351 -4.77 2.79 28.75
CA GLU A 351 -5.37 3.53 29.86
C GLU A 351 -5.94 4.89 29.46
N ASN A 352 -5.26 5.61 28.56
CA ASN A 352 -5.65 6.96 28.17
C ASN A 352 -6.42 7.02 26.85
N ASN A 353 -6.38 5.94 26.06
CA ASN A 353 -7.09 5.83 24.79
C ASN A 353 -7.89 4.53 24.75
N GLN A 354 -8.50 4.23 23.63
CA GLN A 354 -9.20 2.97 23.41
C GLN A 354 -8.41 2.12 22.42
N LEU A 355 -7.70 1.10 22.93
CA LEU A 355 -7.13 0.04 22.12
C LEU A 355 -8.22 -0.98 21.82
N GLU A 356 -8.59 -1.12 20.57
CA GLU A 356 -9.72 -1.94 20.12
C GLU A 356 -9.26 -3.35 19.74
N ALA A 357 -8.16 -3.44 18.97
CA ALA A 357 -7.71 -4.72 18.47
C ALA A 357 -6.18 -4.82 18.30
N VAL A 358 -5.70 -6.07 18.40
CA VAL A 358 -4.35 -6.49 18.03
C VAL A 358 -4.47 -7.69 17.09
N ILE A 359 -4.03 -7.53 15.84
CA ILE A 359 -3.98 -8.63 14.87
C ILE A 359 -2.52 -9.04 14.73
N SER A 360 -2.18 -10.24 15.17
CA SER A 360 -0.84 -10.81 15.03
C SER A 360 -0.68 -11.36 13.61
N MET A 361 0.39 -11.00 12.91
CA MET A 361 0.70 -11.47 11.56
C MET A 361 1.97 -12.35 11.59
N PRO A 362 1.99 -13.48 10.87
CA PRO A 362 3.13 -14.39 10.88
C PRO A 362 4.35 -13.77 10.21
N SER A 363 5.53 -14.27 10.57
CA SER A 363 6.76 -13.95 9.85
C SER A 363 6.63 -14.37 8.39
N GLY A 364 7.12 -13.53 7.47
CA GLY A 364 7.04 -13.81 6.03
C GLY A 364 5.99 -13.00 5.26
N VAL A 365 5.00 -12.39 5.91
CA VAL A 365 4.02 -11.48 5.25
C VAL A 365 4.71 -10.36 4.47
N PHE A 366 5.81 -9.82 5.01
CA PHE A 366 6.57 -8.73 4.40
C PHE A 366 7.82 -9.17 3.64
N LYS A 367 7.98 -10.47 3.37
CA LYS A 367 9.09 -10.93 2.55
C LYS A 367 8.96 -10.43 1.10
N PRO A 368 10.08 -10.21 0.39
CA PRO A 368 11.48 -10.45 0.82
C PRO A 368 12.10 -9.34 1.68
N TYR A 369 11.37 -8.32 2.11
CA TYR A 369 11.92 -7.14 2.81
C TYR A 369 12.19 -7.36 4.29
N ALA A 370 11.24 -7.96 4.98
CA ALA A 370 11.31 -8.23 6.41
C ALA A 370 10.82 -9.64 6.73
N GLY A 371 11.68 -10.44 7.34
CA GLY A 371 11.33 -11.77 7.85
C GLY A 371 10.86 -11.75 9.31
N VAL A 372 10.51 -10.58 9.84
CA VAL A 372 10.05 -10.43 11.24
C VAL A 372 8.54 -10.57 11.33
N SER A 373 8.06 -11.12 12.43
CA SER A 373 6.65 -11.09 12.79
C SER A 373 6.23 -9.66 13.11
N THR A 374 5.00 -9.33 12.79
CA THR A 374 4.44 -8.01 12.97
C THR A 374 3.02 -8.11 13.52
N GLY A 375 2.49 -6.99 13.98
CA GLY A 375 1.08 -6.89 14.35
C GLY A 375 0.44 -5.63 13.82
N ILE A 376 -0.88 -5.61 13.78
CA ILE A 376 -1.66 -4.41 13.51
C ILE A 376 -2.30 -3.98 14.83
N LEU A 377 -2.08 -2.71 15.21
CA LEU A 377 -2.79 -2.08 16.32
C LEU A 377 -3.93 -1.24 15.75
N ILE A 378 -5.14 -1.45 16.26
CA ILE A 378 -6.33 -0.63 15.94
C ILE A 378 -6.76 0.08 17.21
N PHE A 379 -6.84 1.41 17.16
CA PHE A 379 -7.14 2.21 18.33
C PHE A 379 -7.89 3.50 17.97
N THR A 380 -8.65 4.01 18.94
CA THR A 380 -9.30 5.33 18.86
C THR A 380 -8.71 6.26 19.92
N LYS A 381 -8.36 7.48 19.52
CA LYS A 381 -7.91 8.51 20.46
C LYS A 381 -9.10 9.04 21.23
N THR A 382 -9.13 8.82 22.53
CA THR A 382 -10.18 9.33 23.45
C THR A 382 -9.64 10.37 24.43
N GLY A 383 -8.38 10.23 24.85
CA GLY A 383 -7.73 11.10 25.83
C GLY A 383 -8.19 10.89 27.27
N ASN A 384 -9.14 9.97 27.51
CA ASN A 384 -9.71 9.69 28.83
C ASN A 384 -10.07 8.19 29.04
N GLY A 385 -9.37 7.30 28.33
CA GLY A 385 -9.58 5.86 28.40
C GLY A 385 -10.67 5.37 27.45
N GLY A 386 -11.23 4.18 27.72
CA GLY A 386 -12.27 3.56 26.91
C GLY A 386 -12.00 2.11 26.53
N THR A 387 -10.81 1.59 26.85
CA THR A 387 -10.50 0.17 26.68
C THR A 387 -11.12 -0.61 27.82
N ASP A 388 -12.05 -1.50 27.53
CA ASP A 388 -12.58 -2.50 28.46
C ASP A 388 -12.00 -3.88 28.17
N ASN A 389 -12.04 -4.27 26.90
CA ASN A 389 -11.46 -5.49 26.37
C ASN A 389 -10.74 -5.16 25.07
N VAL A 390 -9.68 -5.90 24.76
CA VAL A 390 -8.97 -5.83 23.49
C VAL A 390 -9.24 -7.11 22.70
N TRP A 391 -9.63 -6.98 21.45
CA TRP A 391 -9.81 -8.10 20.57
C TRP A 391 -8.47 -8.53 19.97
N PHE A 392 -8.14 -9.80 20.09
CA PHE A 392 -6.94 -10.40 19.52
C PHE A 392 -7.30 -11.35 18.40
N TYR A 393 -6.50 -11.32 17.33
CA TYR A 393 -6.58 -12.29 16.24
C TYR A 393 -5.20 -12.84 15.88
N ASP A 394 -5.09 -14.17 15.81
CA ASP A 394 -3.88 -14.90 15.40
C ASP A 394 -3.98 -15.23 13.90
N MET A 395 -3.49 -14.34 13.07
CA MET A 395 -3.43 -14.55 11.63
C MET A 395 -2.31 -15.53 11.31
N THR A 396 -2.63 -16.61 10.62
CA THR A 396 -1.69 -17.67 10.23
C THR A 396 -1.39 -17.68 8.74
N ALA A 397 -2.30 -17.15 7.92
CA ALA A 397 -2.19 -17.14 6.46
C ALA A 397 -2.83 -15.87 5.87
N ASP A 398 -2.20 -15.31 4.86
CA ASP A 398 -2.63 -14.08 4.17
C ASP A 398 -2.97 -14.28 2.69
N GLY A 399 -3.17 -15.53 2.24
CA GLY A 399 -3.44 -15.89 0.86
C GLY A 399 -2.17 -16.04 0.01
N TYR A 400 -0.99 -15.98 0.64
CA TYR A 400 0.31 -16.14 -0.04
C TYR A 400 1.26 -17.00 0.79
N SER A 401 2.16 -17.73 0.10
CA SER A 401 3.22 -18.49 0.77
C SER A 401 4.11 -17.55 1.60
N LEU A 402 4.54 -18.00 2.78
CA LEU A 402 5.37 -17.22 3.71
C LEU A 402 6.88 -17.28 3.40
N ASP A 403 7.24 -17.78 2.21
CA ASP A 403 8.60 -17.77 1.68
C ASP A 403 8.89 -16.49 0.86
N ASP A 404 10.11 -16.39 0.31
CA ASP A 404 10.53 -15.19 -0.44
C ASP A 404 9.81 -15.04 -1.79
N LYS A 405 9.15 -16.08 -2.30
CA LYS A 405 8.44 -16.06 -3.58
C LYS A 405 7.05 -15.49 -3.47
N ARG A 406 6.42 -15.59 -2.29
CA ARG A 406 5.06 -15.07 -2.03
C ARG A 406 4.06 -15.53 -3.11
N ASN A 407 4.04 -16.83 -3.41
CA ASN A 407 3.08 -17.40 -4.36
C ASN A 407 1.67 -17.42 -3.75
N PRO A 408 0.62 -17.18 -4.54
CA PRO A 408 -0.75 -17.32 -4.06
C PRO A 408 -1.03 -18.74 -3.53
N VAL A 409 -1.72 -18.85 -2.39
CA VAL A 409 -2.20 -20.09 -1.76
C VAL A 409 -3.67 -19.94 -1.37
N GLU A 410 -4.34 -21.05 -1.07
CA GLU A 410 -5.76 -21.04 -0.72
C GLU A 410 -6.01 -20.56 0.72
N GLU A 411 -5.07 -20.84 1.63
CA GLU A 411 -5.17 -20.46 3.04
C GLU A 411 -5.10 -18.94 3.18
N ASN A 412 -6.18 -18.35 3.68
CA ASN A 412 -6.33 -16.91 3.80
C ASN A 412 -7.28 -16.52 4.93
N ASP A 413 -6.75 -15.91 5.98
CA ASP A 413 -7.51 -15.46 7.15
C ASP A 413 -8.14 -14.06 6.97
N ILE A 414 -7.77 -13.33 5.93
CA ILE A 414 -8.22 -11.92 5.73
C ILE A 414 -9.76 -11.80 5.70
N PRO A 415 -10.50 -12.62 4.96
CA PRO A 415 -11.97 -12.55 4.96
C PRO A 415 -12.57 -12.78 6.36
N ASP A 416 -12.04 -13.76 7.11
CA ASP A 416 -12.49 -14.07 8.47
C ASP A 416 -12.20 -12.92 9.46
N ILE A 417 -11.01 -12.28 9.34
CA ILE A 417 -10.66 -11.09 10.14
C ILE A 417 -11.64 -9.96 9.91
N ILE A 418 -11.96 -9.64 8.64
CA ILE A 418 -12.85 -8.54 8.29
C ILE A 418 -14.29 -8.82 8.78
N GLU A 419 -14.77 -10.04 8.60
CA GLU A 419 -16.09 -10.46 9.04
C GLU A 419 -16.23 -10.36 10.57
N ARG A 420 -15.28 -10.94 11.31
CA ARG A 420 -15.30 -10.95 12.78
C ARG A 420 -15.15 -9.55 13.38
N PHE A 421 -14.20 -8.77 12.92
CA PHE A 421 -14.02 -7.40 13.41
C PHE A 421 -15.24 -6.51 13.10
N SER A 422 -15.98 -6.80 12.05
CA SER A 422 -17.24 -6.10 11.75
C SER A 422 -18.39 -6.50 12.68
N ASN A 423 -18.27 -7.61 13.40
CA ASN A 423 -19.32 -8.23 14.24
C ASN A 423 -18.78 -8.62 15.62
N LEU A 424 -18.05 -7.72 16.29
CA LEU A 424 -17.36 -7.98 17.56
C LEU A 424 -18.30 -8.48 18.69
N GLU A 425 -19.60 -8.20 18.62
CA GLU A 425 -20.57 -8.74 19.57
C GLU A 425 -20.59 -10.28 19.57
N ASN A 426 -20.38 -10.90 18.42
CA ASN A 426 -20.34 -12.36 18.26
C ASN A 426 -19.03 -13.00 18.76
N GLU A 427 -18.04 -12.18 19.10
CA GLU A 427 -16.73 -12.64 19.57
C GLU A 427 -16.65 -12.79 21.09
N LYS A 428 -17.68 -12.36 21.85
CA LYS A 428 -17.66 -12.31 23.32
C LYS A 428 -17.48 -13.68 24.00
N ASP A 429 -18.02 -14.73 23.39
CA ASP A 429 -18.02 -16.09 23.95
C ASP A 429 -16.90 -16.97 23.38
N ARG A 430 -16.00 -16.41 22.58
CA ARG A 430 -14.90 -17.17 21.98
C ARG A 430 -13.83 -17.54 23.01
N LYS A 431 -13.29 -18.77 22.83
CA LYS A 431 -12.29 -19.33 23.73
C LYS A 431 -10.87 -18.85 23.36
N ARG A 432 -9.97 -18.90 24.31
CA ARG A 432 -8.54 -18.60 24.11
C ARG A 432 -7.82 -19.57 23.16
N THR A 433 -8.43 -20.70 22.86
CA THR A 433 -7.97 -21.70 21.89
C THR A 433 -8.33 -21.35 20.45
N ASP A 434 -9.29 -20.43 20.24
CA ASP A 434 -9.73 -20.00 18.92
C ASP A 434 -8.71 -19.04 18.26
N LYS A 435 -8.87 -18.76 16.97
CA LYS A 435 -8.02 -17.77 16.25
C LYS A 435 -8.22 -16.36 16.76
N SER A 436 -9.44 -16.02 17.27
CA SER A 436 -9.74 -14.72 17.83
C SER A 436 -10.46 -14.84 19.18
N PHE A 437 -10.23 -13.88 20.06
CA PHE A 437 -10.82 -13.81 21.39
C PHE A 437 -10.62 -12.42 22.00
N PHE A 438 -11.40 -12.11 23.03
CA PHE A 438 -11.20 -10.92 23.84
C PHE A 438 -10.28 -11.16 25.04
N VAL A 439 -9.45 -10.15 25.36
CA VAL A 439 -8.65 -10.08 26.59
C VAL A 439 -9.12 -8.87 27.41
N PRO A 440 -9.56 -9.05 28.65
CA PRO A 440 -9.91 -7.95 29.52
C PRO A 440 -8.74 -7.02 29.79
N LYS A 441 -9.00 -5.70 29.85
CA LYS A 441 -7.99 -4.68 30.18
C LYS A 441 -7.19 -5.03 31.43
N GLN A 442 -7.87 -5.50 32.50
CA GLN A 442 -7.20 -5.82 33.75
C GLN A 442 -6.16 -6.93 33.59
N GLU A 443 -6.47 -7.96 32.81
CA GLU A 443 -5.53 -9.04 32.52
C GLU A 443 -4.29 -8.54 31.77
N ILE A 444 -4.45 -7.56 30.86
CA ILE A 444 -3.33 -6.93 30.14
C ILE A 444 -2.47 -6.12 31.11
N ILE A 445 -3.09 -5.37 32.03
CA ILE A 445 -2.37 -4.62 33.06
C ILE A 445 -1.56 -5.55 33.96
N ASP A 446 -2.18 -6.65 34.44
CA ASP A 446 -1.55 -7.66 35.30
C ASP A 446 -0.37 -8.37 34.61
N ASN A 447 -0.37 -8.37 33.28
CA ASN A 447 0.71 -8.89 32.44
C ASN A 447 1.66 -7.78 31.92
N ASP A 448 1.85 -6.69 32.64
CA ASP A 448 2.80 -5.62 32.29
C ASP A 448 2.50 -4.95 30.93
N TYR A 449 1.24 -4.86 30.56
CA TYR A 449 0.77 -4.33 29.28
C TYR A 449 1.32 -5.11 28.06
N ASP A 450 1.63 -6.39 28.21
CA ASP A 450 2.04 -7.22 27.08
C ASP A 450 0.88 -7.39 26.10
N LEU A 451 1.12 -7.14 24.80
CA LEU A 451 0.15 -7.26 23.72
C LEU A 451 0.48 -8.41 22.76
N SER A 452 1.40 -9.29 23.14
CA SER A 452 1.70 -10.51 22.40
C SER A 452 0.53 -11.48 22.53
N ILE A 453 0.00 -11.96 21.42
CA ILE A 453 -1.10 -12.93 21.44
C ILE A 453 -0.73 -14.23 22.16
N ASN A 454 0.53 -14.65 22.04
CA ASN A 454 1.04 -15.86 22.69
C ASN A 454 0.98 -15.82 24.24
N LYS A 455 0.84 -14.61 24.81
CA LYS A 455 0.67 -14.43 26.26
C LYS A 455 -0.70 -14.88 26.74
N TYR A 456 -1.72 -14.81 25.85
CA TYR A 456 -3.13 -15.00 26.19
C TYR A 456 -3.74 -16.23 25.51
N LYS A 457 -3.19 -16.65 24.38
CA LYS A 457 -3.68 -17.81 23.62
C LYS A 457 -3.39 -19.11 24.36
N GLU A 458 -4.40 -19.95 24.49
CA GLU A 458 -4.27 -21.30 25.03
C GLU A 458 -4.00 -22.28 23.89
N ILE A 459 -3.03 -23.17 24.11
CA ILE A 459 -2.71 -24.23 23.15
C ILE A 459 -3.37 -25.51 23.65
N VAL A 460 -4.28 -26.05 22.85
CA VAL A 460 -4.81 -27.38 23.08
C VAL A 460 -3.78 -28.39 22.58
N TYR A 461 -3.16 -29.11 23.51
CA TYR A 461 -2.32 -30.26 23.16
C TYR A 461 -3.25 -31.42 22.81
N GLU A 462 -3.53 -31.63 21.54
CA GLU A 462 -4.05 -32.93 21.11
C GLU A 462 -2.95 -33.96 21.36
N LYS A 463 -3.25 -34.95 22.19
CA LYS A 463 -2.35 -36.08 22.40
C LYS A 463 -2.26 -36.83 21.08
N VAL A 464 -1.19 -36.61 20.34
CA VAL A 464 -0.91 -37.41 19.15
C VAL A 464 -0.69 -38.83 19.60
N GLU A 465 -1.64 -39.72 19.39
CA GLU A 465 -1.44 -41.17 19.55
C GLU A 465 -0.61 -41.63 18.36
N TYR A 466 0.66 -41.85 18.65
CA TYR A 466 1.54 -42.44 17.66
C TYR A 466 1.21 -43.93 17.55
N GLU A 467 1.18 -44.45 16.32
CA GLU A 467 1.11 -45.88 16.10
C GLU A 467 2.30 -46.58 16.84
N GLU A 468 2.05 -47.75 17.37
CA GLU A 468 3.11 -48.53 18.01
C GLU A 468 4.29 -48.72 17.06
N PRO A 469 5.53 -48.65 17.56
CA PRO A 469 6.73 -48.75 16.70
C PRO A 469 6.74 -49.97 15.80
N GLU A 470 6.19 -51.11 16.26
CA GLU A 470 6.06 -52.34 15.52
C GLU A 470 5.15 -52.19 14.28
N VAL A 471 4.06 -51.42 14.37
CA VAL A 471 3.14 -51.14 13.27
C VAL A 471 3.82 -50.25 12.24
N ILE A 472 4.59 -49.26 12.67
CA ILE A 472 5.36 -48.37 11.78
C ILE A 472 6.45 -49.16 11.06
N LEU A 473 7.16 -50.05 11.75
CA LEU A 473 8.17 -50.92 11.16
C LEU A 473 7.55 -51.86 10.10
N GLN A 474 6.39 -52.42 10.37
CA GLN A 474 5.71 -53.32 9.44
C GLN A 474 5.28 -52.55 8.18
N LYS A 475 4.75 -51.33 8.31
CA LYS A 475 4.44 -50.46 7.16
C LYS A 475 5.66 -50.09 6.32
N LEU A 476 6.80 -49.85 6.99
CA LEU A 476 8.08 -49.56 6.30
C LEU A 476 8.59 -50.80 5.52
N GLU A 477 8.47 -52.01 6.09
CA GLU A 477 8.82 -53.24 5.37
C GLU A 477 7.94 -53.48 4.19
N GLU A 478 6.62 -53.27 4.30
CA GLU A 478 5.67 -53.38 3.19
C GLU A 478 5.96 -52.37 2.08
N LEU A 479 6.21 -51.12 2.41
CA LEU A 479 6.61 -50.09 1.46
C LEU A 479 7.94 -50.42 0.77
N SER A 480 8.91 -50.91 1.49
CA SER A 480 10.21 -51.32 0.93
C SER A 480 10.06 -52.43 -0.08
N LYS A 481 9.21 -53.45 0.22
CA LYS A 481 8.90 -54.54 -0.74
C LYS A 481 8.21 -54.00 -1.98
N SER A 482 7.25 -53.11 -1.82
CA SER A 482 6.56 -52.48 -2.98
C SER A 482 7.52 -51.67 -3.85
N ILE A 483 8.47 -50.95 -3.25
CA ILE A 483 9.53 -50.25 -3.98
C ILE A 483 10.40 -51.23 -4.76
N ASP A 484 10.82 -52.33 -4.14
CA ASP A 484 11.63 -53.38 -4.82
C ASP A 484 10.89 -54.04 -5.96
N GLU A 485 9.58 -54.29 -5.83
CA GLU A 485 8.73 -54.85 -6.90
C GLU A 485 8.60 -53.87 -8.07
N ASN A 486 8.26 -52.60 -7.79
CA ASN A 486 8.17 -51.53 -8.78
C ASN A 486 9.50 -51.29 -9.51
N LEU A 487 10.63 -51.38 -8.81
CA LEU A 487 11.96 -51.27 -9.43
C LEU A 487 12.28 -52.45 -10.34
N LYS A 488 11.79 -53.70 -10.01
CA LYS A 488 11.94 -54.85 -10.88
C LYS A 488 11.08 -54.73 -12.15
N GLU A 489 9.84 -54.29 -12.00
CA GLU A 489 8.94 -54.01 -13.14
C GLU A 489 9.54 -52.95 -14.07
N LEU A 490 10.06 -51.86 -13.50
CA LEU A 490 10.69 -50.79 -14.28
C LEU A 490 11.93 -51.29 -15.07
N LYS A 491 12.73 -52.18 -14.45
CA LYS A 491 13.87 -52.79 -15.13
C LYS A 491 13.43 -53.72 -16.30
N VAL A 492 12.36 -54.50 -16.12
CA VAL A 492 11.80 -55.31 -17.20
C VAL A 492 11.29 -54.45 -18.35
N MET A 493 10.58 -53.37 -18.05
CA MET A 493 10.12 -52.40 -19.07
C MET A 493 11.26 -51.73 -19.84
N LEU A 494 12.36 -51.42 -19.17
CA LEU A 494 13.53 -50.83 -19.81
C LEU A 494 14.35 -51.82 -20.63
N ASP A 495 14.31 -53.14 -20.30
CA ASP A 495 14.97 -54.19 -21.04
C ASP A 495 14.13 -54.68 -22.26
N GLU A 496 12.82 -54.39 -22.31
CA GLU A 496 11.93 -54.68 -23.46
C GLU A 496 11.96 -53.58 -24.54
N ASP A 497 12.49 -52.41 -24.25
CA ASP A 497 12.62 -51.26 -25.19
C ASP A 497 14.01 -51.19 -25.87
N ILE A 498 14.89 -52.20 -25.72
CA ILE A 498 16.18 -52.36 -26.42
C ILE A 498 16.12 -53.58 -27.37
#